data_37738603aea7096052af40de0801fee5
#
_entry.id   37738603aea7096052af40de0801fee5
#
_cell.length_a   1.000
_cell.length_b   1.000
_cell.length_c   1.000
_cell.angle_alpha   90.00
_cell.angle_beta   90.00
_cell.angle_gamma   90.00
#
_symmetry.space_group_name_H-M   'P 1'
#
loop_
_entity.id
_entity.type
_entity.pdbx_description
1 polymer ?
#
loop_
_entity_poly.entity_id
_entity_poly.type
_entity_poly.pdbx_seq_one_letter_code
_entity_poly.pdbx_strand_id
1 'polypeptide(L)'
;NVGDAVASVAGIVKTGDYSMTLTTTELSTSMIYQLQMPIAPLHYYGDESLYDYDNNSFGFAKGDLSSVRAKTSAPMGAGMFTFSKYSDGVVYLDANPSYYDGAPKVAHVNMKETQEADKITGVQAGTIDISDPSYSLEAANQIATINGGNSDLDGSVITTRLMDYRGYGYIALSANNVKVGNDPASEESKNLRKAIMTVIAAYRDEGINSYYGDTASVINYPISNPSWAAPSVT
;
A
#
# COMPACT_ATOMS: atom_id res chain seq x y z
N ASN A 1 1.14 -5.55 20.24
CA ASN A 1 0.32 -5.78 21.42
C ASN A 1 1.17 -5.68 22.67
N VAL A 2 0.87 -4.71 23.49
CA VAL A 2 1.44 -4.54 24.84
C VAL A 2 0.43 -5.19 25.79
N GLY A 3 0.39 -6.50 25.82
CA GLY A 3 -0.45 -7.26 26.74
C GLY A 3 0.38 -8.25 27.53
N ASP A 4 -0.24 -8.92 28.47
CA ASP A 4 0.40 -9.98 29.25
C ASP A 4 0.91 -11.09 28.31
N ALA A 5 2.02 -11.71 28.66
CA ALA A 5 2.57 -12.82 27.91
C ALA A 5 1.57 -13.98 27.91
N VAL A 6 1.12 -14.40 26.72
CA VAL A 6 0.27 -15.57 26.54
C VAL A 6 1.11 -16.80 26.18
N ALA A 7 0.66 -17.97 26.62
CA ALA A 7 1.35 -19.23 26.34
C ALA A 7 1.24 -19.64 24.87
N SER A 8 0.15 -19.28 24.19
CA SER A 8 -0.10 -19.60 22.78
C SER A 8 -0.96 -18.57 22.11
N VAL A 9 -0.93 -18.53 20.77
CA VAL A 9 -1.85 -17.76 19.95
C VAL A 9 -3.00 -18.69 19.53
N ALA A 10 -4.01 -18.81 20.39
CA ALA A 10 -5.12 -19.75 20.20
C ALA A 10 -5.93 -19.53 18.88
N GLY A 11 -5.84 -18.33 18.29
CA GLY A 11 -6.53 -18.01 17.04
C GLY A 11 -5.84 -18.52 15.77
N ILE A 12 -4.63 -19.09 15.85
CA ILE A 12 -3.90 -19.62 14.70
C ILE A 12 -3.61 -21.10 14.98
N VAL A 13 -4.23 -21.99 14.21
CA VAL A 13 -4.10 -23.44 14.41
C VAL A 13 -3.68 -24.11 13.10
N LYS A 14 -2.54 -24.82 13.12
CA LYS A 14 -2.15 -25.71 12.03
C LYS A 14 -3.08 -26.92 11.99
N THR A 15 -3.74 -27.13 10.87
CA THR A 15 -4.69 -28.25 10.68
C THR A 15 -4.18 -29.34 9.75
N GLY A 16 -3.02 -29.12 9.10
CA GLY A 16 -2.34 -30.07 8.23
C GLY A 16 -1.06 -29.47 7.68
N ASP A 17 -0.35 -30.23 6.85
CA ASP A 17 0.94 -29.77 6.28
C ASP A 17 0.81 -28.51 5.41
N TYR A 18 -0.35 -28.34 4.77
CA TYR A 18 -0.64 -27.23 3.87
C TYR A 18 -1.90 -26.46 4.26
N SER A 19 -2.36 -26.60 5.50
CA SER A 19 -3.59 -25.97 5.96
C SER A 19 -3.48 -25.41 7.36
N MET A 20 -4.14 -24.27 7.60
CA MET A 20 -4.30 -23.66 8.91
C MET A 20 -5.71 -23.09 9.04
N THR A 21 -6.16 -22.96 10.28
CA THR A 21 -7.41 -22.25 10.60
C THR A 21 -7.06 -20.98 11.38
N LEU A 22 -7.65 -19.87 10.94
CA LEU A 22 -7.60 -18.59 11.64
C LEU A 22 -8.96 -18.33 12.28
N THR A 23 -8.96 -18.13 13.59
CA THR A 23 -10.17 -17.83 14.36
C THR A 23 -10.03 -16.44 15.01
N THR A 24 -11.02 -15.61 14.83
CA THR A 24 -11.07 -14.27 15.43
C THR A 24 -12.20 -14.19 16.46
N THR A 25 -12.05 -13.34 17.45
CA THR A 25 -13.04 -13.13 18.51
C THR A 25 -14.25 -12.35 18.02
N GLU A 26 -14.08 -11.56 16.97
CA GLU A 26 -15.13 -10.70 16.40
C GLU A 26 -15.08 -10.78 14.88
N LEU A 27 -16.25 -10.69 14.24
CA LEU A 27 -16.35 -10.56 12.80
C LEU A 27 -16.04 -9.11 12.39
N SER A 28 -14.99 -8.94 11.61
CA SER A 28 -14.66 -7.66 10.96
C SER A 28 -14.76 -7.79 9.45
N THR A 29 -15.49 -6.91 8.81
CA THR A 29 -15.63 -6.87 7.35
C THR A 29 -14.29 -6.57 6.64
N SER A 30 -13.35 -5.94 7.33
CA SER A 30 -12.02 -5.62 6.82
C SER A 30 -10.98 -6.70 7.13
N MET A 31 -11.34 -7.79 7.81
CA MET A 31 -10.39 -8.82 8.26
C MET A 31 -9.62 -9.45 7.10
N ILE A 32 -10.24 -9.63 5.94
CA ILE A 32 -9.58 -10.19 4.76
C ILE A 32 -8.34 -9.41 4.35
N TYR A 33 -8.31 -8.10 4.57
CA TYR A 33 -7.13 -7.27 4.28
C TYR A 33 -6.01 -7.45 5.32
N GLN A 34 -6.35 -7.89 6.53
CA GLN A 34 -5.39 -8.14 7.60
C GLN A 34 -4.71 -9.52 7.45
N LEU A 35 -5.27 -10.41 6.62
CA LEU A 35 -4.72 -11.72 6.32
C LEU A 35 -3.63 -11.70 5.24
N GLN A 36 -3.31 -10.54 4.68
CA GLN A 36 -2.20 -10.36 3.74
C GLN A 36 -0.86 -10.41 4.49
N MET A 37 -0.37 -11.63 4.71
CA MET A 37 0.90 -11.87 5.37
C MET A 37 1.94 -12.38 4.37
N PRO A 38 3.16 -11.84 4.37
CA PRO A 38 4.23 -12.39 3.55
C PRO A 38 4.60 -13.80 4.03
N ILE A 39 4.89 -14.69 3.09
CA ILE A 39 5.40 -16.03 3.38
C ILE A 39 6.89 -15.91 3.67
N ALA A 40 7.27 -16.21 4.91
CA ALA A 40 8.65 -16.14 5.40
C ALA A 40 9.15 -17.56 5.72
N PRO A 41 10.10 -18.12 4.95
CA PRO A 41 10.57 -19.49 5.17
C PRO A 41 11.41 -19.60 6.46
N LEU A 42 11.07 -20.60 7.27
CA LEU A 42 11.71 -20.85 8.56
C LEU A 42 13.22 -21.05 8.43
N HIS A 43 13.67 -21.88 7.50
CA HIS A 43 15.09 -22.19 7.28
C HIS A 43 15.95 -20.95 6.96
N TYR A 44 15.35 -19.86 6.54
CA TYR A 44 16.05 -18.61 6.26
C TYR A 44 15.96 -17.60 7.39
N TYR A 45 14.76 -17.40 7.94
CA TYR A 45 14.51 -16.34 8.95
C TYR A 45 14.69 -16.84 10.39
N GLY A 46 14.54 -18.14 10.64
CA GLY A 46 14.62 -18.75 11.96
C GLY A 46 15.68 -19.86 12.04
N ASP A 47 15.59 -20.63 13.11
CA ASP A 47 16.38 -21.84 13.36
C ASP A 47 15.42 -23.02 13.46
N GLU A 48 15.53 -23.98 12.54
CA GLU A 48 14.67 -25.17 12.52
C GLU A 48 14.80 -26.02 13.77
N SER A 49 15.97 -26.02 14.42
CA SER A 49 16.19 -26.74 15.68
C SER A 49 15.40 -26.17 16.86
N LEU A 50 14.94 -24.91 16.73
CA LEU A 50 14.10 -24.23 17.71
C LEU A 50 12.62 -24.26 17.33
N TYR A 51 12.23 -25.00 16.28
CA TYR A 51 10.85 -25.14 15.88
C TYR A 51 10.19 -26.32 16.59
N ASP A 52 9.21 -26.01 17.42
CA ASP A 52 8.33 -26.98 18.07
C ASP A 52 6.94 -26.36 18.20
N TYR A 53 6.05 -26.69 17.24
CA TYR A 53 4.72 -26.11 17.18
C TYR A 53 3.89 -26.39 18.45
N ASP A 54 3.99 -27.60 18.99
CA ASP A 54 3.19 -28.04 20.14
C ASP A 54 3.59 -27.31 21.43
N ASN A 55 4.85 -26.88 21.53
CA ASN A 55 5.38 -26.09 22.64
C ASN A 55 5.48 -24.59 22.35
N ASN A 56 4.79 -24.11 21.28
CA ASN A 56 4.81 -22.70 20.87
C ASN A 56 6.19 -22.12 20.61
N SER A 57 7.08 -22.91 20.07
CA SER A 57 8.40 -22.50 19.61
C SER A 57 8.39 -22.40 18.08
N PHE A 58 8.68 -21.23 17.54
CA PHE A 58 8.52 -20.93 16.11
C PHE A 58 9.84 -20.59 15.42
N GLY A 59 10.92 -21.25 15.85
CA GLY A 59 12.25 -21.05 15.28
C GLY A 59 13.01 -19.83 15.82
N PHE A 60 12.58 -19.29 16.97
CA PHE A 60 13.20 -18.15 17.65
C PHE A 60 13.19 -18.35 19.17
N ALA A 61 14.19 -17.81 19.86
CA ALA A 61 14.07 -17.63 21.29
C ALA A 61 12.95 -16.63 21.61
N LYS A 62 12.20 -16.87 22.68
CA LYS A 62 11.05 -16.02 23.04
C LYS A 62 11.49 -14.55 23.20
N GLY A 63 10.87 -13.67 22.42
CA GLY A 63 11.16 -12.24 22.43
C GLY A 63 12.38 -11.81 21.61
N ASP A 64 13.11 -12.74 21.00
CA ASP A 64 14.25 -12.43 20.13
C ASP A 64 13.92 -12.63 18.65
N LEU A 65 13.87 -11.54 17.90
CA LEU A 65 13.70 -11.50 16.44
C LEU A 65 14.95 -10.96 15.74
N SER A 66 16.12 -11.06 16.37
CA SER A 66 17.37 -10.55 15.80
C SER A 66 17.73 -11.20 14.45
N SER A 67 17.49 -12.51 14.31
CA SER A 67 17.69 -13.25 13.04
C SER A 67 16.82 -12.70 11.91
N VAL A 68 15.56 -12.39 12.18
CA VAL A 68 14.64 -11.78 11.19
C VAL A 68 15.11 -10.39 10.81
N ARG A 69 15.47 -9.57 11.81
CA ARG A 69 15.93 -8.19 11.57
C ARG A 69 17.22 -8.16 10.75
N ALA A 70 18.12 -9.10 10.96
CA ALA A 70 19.35 -9.21 10.17
C ALA A 70 19.10 -9.55 8.68
N LYS A 71 17.92 -10.09 8.35
CA LYS A 71 17.55 -10.51 6.99
C LYS A 71 16.68 -9.49 6.24
N THR A 72 16.28 -8.38 6.87
CA THR A 72 15.39 -7.38 6.24
C THR A 72 16.01 -6.70 5.02
N SER A 73 17.34 -6.62 4.94
CA SER A 73 18.08 -6.08 3.78
C SER A 73 18.36 -7.12 2.68
N ALA A 74 18.04 -8.39 2.91
CA ALA A 74 18.21 -9.46 1.94
C ALA A 74 17.02 -10.45 2.08
N PRO A 75 15.79 -10.04 1.72
CA PRO A 75 14.60 -10.85 1.94
C PRO A 75 14.58 -12.11 1.09
N MET A 76 13.99 -13.17 1.63
CA MET A 76 13.69 -14.40 0.91
C MET A 76 12.18 -14.67 0.95
N GLY A 77 11.61 -15.04 -0.19
CA GLY A 77 10.20 -15.37 -0.35
C GLY A 77 9.99 -16.39 -1.46
N ALA A 78 8.73 -16.68 -1.78
CA ALA A 78 8.30 -17.61 -2.82
C ALA A 78 7.75 -16.90 -4.08
N GLY A 79 8.10 -15.63 -4.29
CA GLY A 79 7.58 -14.81 -5.38
C GLY A 79 8.19 -15.12 -6.75
N MET A 80 7.70 -14.40 -7.77
CA MET A 80 8.17 -14.49 -9.16
C MET A 80 9.66 -14.13 -9.32
N PHE A 81 10.16 -13.26 -8.44
CA PHE A 81 11.54 -12.78 -8.47
C PHE A 81 12.21 -13.01 -7.12
N THR A 82 13.49 -13.29 -7.15
CA THR A 82 14.37 -13.40 -6.00
C THR A 82 15.20 -12.12 -5.84
N PHE A 83 15.45 -11.73 -4.60
CA PHE A 83 16.33 -10.60 -4.31
C PHE A 83 17.77 -10.96 -4.66
N SER A 84 18.42 -10.13 -5.46
CA SER A 84 19.82 -10.28 -5.84
C SER A 84 20.74 -9.38 -5.01
N LYS A 85 20.50 -8.07 -5.05
CA LYS A 85 21.24 -7.08 -4.26
C LYS A 85 20.49 -5.75 -4.15
N TYR A 86 20.97 -4.91 -3.23
CA TYR A 86 20.65 -3.48 -3.17
C TYR A 86 21.95 -2.69 -3.33
N SER A 87 21.97 -1.75 -4.26
CA SER A 87 23.12 -0.86 -4.46
C SER A 87 22.66 0.45 -5.08
N ASP A 88 23.17 1.56 -4.56
CA ASP A 88 22.99 2.90 -5.11
C ASP A 88 21.52 3.31 -5.33
N GLY A 89 20.67 2.98 -4.37
CA GLY A 89 19.22 3.28 -4.44
C GLY A 89 18.42 2.35 -5.34
N VAL A 90 19.02 1.27 -5.84
CA VAL A 90 18.38 0.31 -6.74
C VAL A 90 18.31 -1.06 -6.07
N VAL A 91 17.12 -1.66 -6.08
CA VAL A 91 16.88 -3.07 -5.74
C VAL A 91 16.97 -3.88 -7.03
N TYR A 92 17.85 -4.85 -7.06
CA TYR A 92 18.04 -5.78 -8.18
C TYR A 92 17.36 -7.11 -7.84
N LEU A 93 16.52 -7.56 -8.74
CA LEU A 93 15.77 -8.80 -8.64
C LEU A 93 16.03 -9.67 -9.86
N ASP A 94 16.20 -10.97 -9.64
CA ASP A 94 16.37 -11.97 -10.68
C ASP A 94 15.13 -12.87 -10.77
N ALA A 95 14.78 -13.35 -11.96
CA ALA A 95 13.67 -14.26 -12.16
C ALA A 95 13.84 -15.53 -11.31
N ASN A 96 12.78 -15.95 -10.63
CA ASN A 96 12.75 -17.20 -9.89
C ASN A 96 12.38 -18.38 -10.83
N PRO A 97 13.34 -19.24 -11.21
CA PRO A 97 13.04 -20.36 -12.12
C PRO A 97 12.11 -21.41 -11.50
N SER A 98 11.99 -21.41 -10.17
CA SER A 98 11.15 -22.34 -9.40
C SER A 98 9.83 -21.73 -8.97
N TYR A 99 9.42 -20.59 -9.57
CA TYR A 99 8.12 -20.01 -9.26
C TYR A 99 6.99 -20.98 -9.61
N TYR A 100 6.00 -21.13 -8.72
CA TYR A 100 4.97 -22.18 -8.82
C TYR A 100 4.09 -22.10 -10.09
N ASP A 101 3.93 -20.89 -10.65
CA ASP A 101 3.16 -20.64 -11.88
C ASP A 101 4.07 -20.46 -13.12
N GLY A 102 5.27 -21.00 -13.04
CA GLY A 102 6.26 -20.96 -14.11
C GLY A 102 7.21 -19.75 -14.02
N ALA A 103 8.39 -19.89 -14.59
CA ALA A 103 9.40 -18.85 -14.58
C ALA A 103 8.91 -17.58 -15.30
N PRO A 104 9.17 -16.38 -14.74
CA PRO A 104 8.83 -15.12 -15.41
C PRO A 104 9.56 -15.00 -16.76
N LYS A 105 8.91 -14.32 -17.72
CA LYS A 105 9.53 -14.05 -19.04
C LYS A 105 10.62 -12.98 -18.97
N VAL A 106 10.54 -12.09 -17.99
CA VAL A 106 11.53 -11.04 -17.71
C VAL A 106 12.57 -11.64 -16.79
N ALA A 107 13.85 -11.62 -17.21
CA ALA A 107 14.93 -12.22 -16.44
C ALA A 107 15.36 -11.37 -15.22
N HIS A 108 15.33 -10.06 -15.36
CA HIS A 108 15.78 -9.11 -14.33
C HIS A 108 14.78 -7.99 -14.15
N VAL A 109 14.59 -7.55 -12.91
CA VAL A 109 13.81 -6.35 -12.56
C VAL A 109 14.67 -5.47 -11.67
N ASN A 110 14.85 -4.21 -12.07
CA ASN A 110 15.56 -3.20 -11.30
C ASN A 110 14.53 -2.18 -10.78
N MET A 111 14.35 -2.13 -9.47
CA MET A 111 13.43 -1.16 -8.85
C MET A 111 14.24 0.02 -8.31
N LYS A 112 14.07 1.17 -8.93
CA LYS A 112 14.79 2.40 -8.60
C LYS A 112 13.83 3.43 -8.00
N GLU A 113 14.20 4.02 -6.88
CA GLU A 113 13.52 5.19 -6.37
C GLU A 113 13.69 6.37 -7.33
N THR A 114 12.58 6.97 -7.75
CA THR A 114 12.56 8.06 -8.72
C THR A 114 11.70 9.19 -8.20
N GLN A 115 12.19 10.42 -8.29
CA GLN A 115 11.42 11.59 -7.92
C GLN A 115 10.19 11.75 -8.83
N GLU A 116 9.08 12.24 -8.28
CA GLU A 116 7.82 12.37 -9.02
C GLU A 116 7.99 13.14 -10.34
N ALA A 117 8.75 14.22 -10.33
CA ALA A 117 9.02 15.05 -11.52
C ALA A 117 9.78 14.32 -12.64
N ASP A 118 10.52 13.26 -12.31
CA ASP A 118 11.36 12.53 -13.26
C ASP A 118 10.67 11.28 -13.82
N LYS A 119 9.52 10.88 -13.27
CA LYS A 119 8.84 9.62 -13.64
C LYS A 119 8.40 9.60 -15.11
N ILE A 120 7.70 10.63 -15.57
CA ILE A 120 7.20 10.70 -16.96
C ILE A 120 8.35 10.93 -17.95
N THR A 121 9.26 11.84 -17.62
CA THR A 121 10.41 12.15 -18.50
C THR A 121 11.39 10.99 -18.60
N GLY A 122 11.53 10.20 -17.54
CA GLY A 122 12.35 8.98 -17.54
C GLY A 122 11.81 7.91 -18.50
N VAL A 123 10.50 7.73 -18.55
CA VAL A 123 9.86 6.82 -19.52
C VAL A 123 10.02 7.35 -20.95
N GLN A 124 9.79 8.66 -21.15
CA GLN A 124 10.01 9.31 -22.46
C GLN A 124 11.44 9.11 -22.98
N ALA A 125 12.43 9.23 -22.10
CA ALA A 125 13.84 9.08 -22.44
C ALA A 125 14.30 7.63 -22.56
N GLY A 126 13.46 6.65 -22.20
CA GLY A 126 13.81 5.22 -22.18
C GLY A 126 14.80 4.84 -21.08
N THR A 127 14.96 5.67 -20.05
CA THR A 127 15.76 5.34 -18.85
C THR A 127 14.99 4.61 -17.78
N ILE A 128 13.68 4.60 -17.91
CA ILE A 128 12.72 3.88 -17.09
C ILE A 128 11.74 3.18 -18.04
N ASP A 129 11.52 1.89 -17.86
CA ASP A 129 10.58 1.10 -18.67
C ASP A 129 9.14 1.24 -18.17
N ILE A 130 8.95 1.30 -16.86
CA ILE A 130 7.64 1.39 -16.19
C ILE A 130 7.76 2.35 -15.01
N SER A 131 6.84 3.29 -14.88
CA SER A 131 6.73 4.17 -13.70
C SER A 131 5.27 4.34 -13.27
N ASP A 132 5.09 4.86 -12.06
CA ASP A 132 3.79 5.08 -11.41
C ASP A 132 3.60 6.57 -11.04
N PRO A 133 3.57 7.49 -12.00
CA PRO A 133 3.36 8.89 -11.68
C PRO A 133 2.00 9.10 -11.00
N SER A 134 1.95 10.01 -10.05
CA SER A 134 0.69 10.43 -9.44
C SER A 134 -0.19 11.09 -10.50
N TYR A 135 -1.44 10.64 -10.59
CA TYR A 135 -2.37 11.22 -11.56
C TYR A 135 -2.70 12.68 -11.20
N SER A 136 -2.60 13.55 -12.20
CA SER A 136 -3.14 14.92 -12.20
C SER A 136 -3.45 15.31 -13.64
N LEU A 137 -4.27 16.35 -13.83
CA LEU A 137 -4.50 16.90 -15.17
C LEU A 137 -3.20 17.40 -15.82
N GLU A 138 -2.26 17.93 -15.04
CA GLU A 138 -0.94 18.35 -15.52
C GLU A 138 -0.14 17.15 -16.05
N ALA A 139 -0.06 16.06 -15.29
CA ALA A 139 0.62 14.83 -15.72
C ALA A 139 -0.05 14.24 -16.99
N ALA A 140 -1.38 14.20 -17.05
CA ALA A 140 -2.11 13.74 -18.22
C ALA A 140 -1.82 14.61 -19.47
N ASN A 141 -1.81 15.93 -19.34
CA ASN A 141 -1.49 16.86 -20.42
C ASN A 141 -0.02 16.73 -20.87
N GLN A 142 0.90 16.49 -19.95
CA GLN A 142 2.30 16.22 -20.27
C GLN A 142 2.43 14.95 -21.13
N ILE A 143 1.80 13.85 -20.71
CA ILE A 143 1.80 12.58 -21.46
C ILE A 143 1.18 12.77 -22.84
N ALA A 144 0.02 13.44 -22.94
CA ALA A 144 -0.64 13.73 -24.21
C ALA A 144 0.26 14.55 -25.15
N THR A 145 0.97 15.54 -24.62
CA THR A 145 1.93 16.36 -25.39
C THR A 145 3.09 15.51 -25.93
N ILE A 146 3.67 14.63 -25.09
CA ILE A 146 4.74 13.71 -25.50
C ILE A 146 4.26 12.75 -26.59
N ASN A 147 3.02 12.31 -26.53
CA ASN A 147 2.39 11.44 -27.52
C ASN A 147 1.89 12.15 -28.80
N GLY A 148 2.18 13.43 -28.97
CA GLY A 148 1.85 14.18 -30.18
C GLY A 148 0.64 15.09 -30.06
N GLY A 149 0.20 15.43 -28.84
CA GLY A 149 -0.85 16.41 -28.57
C GLY A 149 -2.28 15.87 -28.63
N ASN A 150 -2.46 14.57 -28.69
CA ASN A 150 -3.76 13.93 -28.52
C ASN A 150 -4.19 13.95 -27.06
N SER A 151 -5.48 14.07 -26.78
CA SER A 151 -6.02 13.90 -25.42
C SER A 151 -5.92 12.45 -24.92
N ASP A 152 -5.46 11.54 -25.76
CA ASP A 152 -5.29 10.14 -25.47
C ASP A 152 -4.00 9.91 -24.65
N LEU A 153 -4.14 9.23 -23.52
CA LEU A 153 -3.01 8.86 -22.66
C LEU A 153 -2.21 7.68 -23.22
N ASP A 154 -2.73 6.99 -24.25
CA ASP A 154 -2.04 5.92 -24.97
C ASP A 154 -1.47 6.46 -26.29
N GLY A 155 -0.17 6.36 -26.48
CA GLY A 155 0.50 6.80 -27.69
C GLY A 155 1.70 5.94 -28.05
N SER A 156 2.41 6.35 -29.10
CA SER A 156 3.57 5.63 -29.61
C SER A 156 4.82 5.78 -28.74
N VAL A 157 4.87 6.80 -27.88
CA VAL A 157 6.02 7.06 -26.99
C VAL A 157 5.73 6.54 -25.58
N ILE A 158 4.55 6.88 -25.04
CA ILE A 158 4.11 6.45 -23.71
C ILE A 158 2.77 5.75 -23.85
N THR A 159 2.69 4.54 -23.29
CA THR A 159 1.44 3.80 -23.10
C THR A 159 1.05 3.89 -21.64
N THR A 160 -0.19 4.33 -21.36
CA THR A 160 -0.68 4.53 -19.99
C THR A 160 -1.83 3.58 -19.68
N ARG A 161 -1.86 3.08 -18.47
CA ARG A 161 -3.00 2.35 -17.92
C ARG A 161 -3.44 3.02 -16.63
N LEU A 162 -4.67 3.52 -16.62
CA LEU A 162 -5.29 3.99 -15.39
C LEU A 162 -5.75 2.80 -14.56
N MET A 163 -5.45 2.84 -13.30
CA MET A 163 -5.88 1.81 -12.35
C MET A 163 -6.66 2.46 -11.22
N ASP A 164 -7.74 1.81 -10.82
CA ASP A 164 -8.54 2.26 -9.68
C ASP A 164 -7.70 2.33 -8.42
N TYR A 165 -7.62 3.52 -7.85
CA TYR A 165 -6.95 3.72 -6.58
C TYR A 165 -7.84 3.23 -5.43
N ARG A 166 -7.35 2.28 -4.64
CA ARG A 166 -8.07 1.71 -3.50
C ARG A 166 -7.99 2.55 -2.22
N GLY A 167 -7.53 3.77 -2.33
CA GLY A 167 -7.46 4.73 -1.25
C GLY A 167 -8.52 5.82 -1.36
N TYR A 168 -8.55 6.69 -0.36
CA TYR A 168 -9.28 7.95 -0.39
C TYR A 168 -8.47 9.02 0.35
N GLY A 169 -8.60 10.27 -0.09
CA GLY A 169 -8.08 11.42 0.63
C GLY A 169 -9.14 11.98 1.58
N TYR A 170 -8.69 12.68 2.60
CA TYR A 170 -9.60 13.39 3.51
C TYR A 170 -8.99 14.70 3.99
N ILE A 171 -9.87 15.64 4.34
CA ILE A 171 -9.50 16.88 5.00
C ILE A 171 -9.96 16.78 6.45
N ALA A 172 -9.02 16.88 7.39
CA ALA A 172 -9.30 16.86 8.81
C ALA A 172 -8.95 18.19 9.48
N LEU A 173 -9.78 18.64 10.41
CA LEU A 173 -9.47 19.77 11.27
C LEU A 173 -9.00 19.29 12.64
N SER A 174 -7.79 19.70 13.04
CA SER A 174 -7.30 19.45 14.39
C SER A 174 -8.08 20.29 15.41
N ALA A 175 -8.89 19.65 16.25
CA ALA A 175 -9.66 20.33 17.25
C ALA A 175 -8.78 21.10 18.27
N ASN A 176 -7.59 20.61 18.55
CA ASN A 176 -6.64 21.25 19.45
C ASN A 176 -6.02 22.53 18.87
N ASN A 177 -5.93 22.62 17.54
CA ASN A 177 -5.30 23.76 16.86
C ASN A 177 -6.35 24.76 16.32
N VAL A 178 -7.48 24.26 15.85
CA VAL A 178 -8.58 25.09 15.31
C VAL A 178 -9.61 25.31 16.40
N LYS A 179 -9.38 26.33 17.23
CA LYS A 179 -10.20 26.66 18.40
C LYS A 179 -10.23 28.16 18.67
N VAL A 180 -11.21 28.59 19.43
CA VAL A 180 -11.31 29.95 19.99
C VAL A 180 -10.84 29.88 21.44
N GLY A 181 -9.92 30.74 21.81
CA GLY A 181 -9.30 30.70 23.15
C GLY A 181 -8.55 29.39 23.40
N ASN A 182 -8.67 28.86 24.61
CA ASN A 182 -7.96 27.65 25.04
C ASN A 182 -8.85 26.40 25.16
N ASP A 183 -10.14 26.51 24.88
CA ASP A 183 -11.08 25.39 25.01
C ASP A 183 -11.53 24.88 23.62
N PRO A 184 -11.01 23.74 23.15
CA PRO A 184 -11.44 23.15 21.88
C PRO A 184 -12.87 22.59 21.94
N ALA A 185 -13.42 22.37 23.14
CA ALA A 185 -14.76 21.83 23.32
C ALA A 185 -15.84 22.93 23.44
N SER A 186 -15.46 24.20 23.52
CA SER A 186 -16.42 25.32 23.59
C SER A 186 -17.29 25.40 22.33
N GLU A 187 -18.49 26.00 22.47
CA GLU A 187 -19.40 26.17 21.33
C GLU A 187 -18.80 27.10 20.25
N GLU A 188 -18.05 28.11 20.65
CA GLU A 188 -17.35 29.02 19.73
C GLU A 188 -16.32 28.25 18.90
N SER A 189 -15.56 27.35 19.53
CA SER A 189 -14.56 26.50 18.85
C SER A 189 -15.21 25.51 17.89
N LYS A 190 -16.33 24.90 18.30
CA LYS A 190 -17.12 24.02 17.42
C LYS A 190 -17.70 24.78 16.23
N ASN A 191 -18.24 25.99 16.47
CA ASN A 191 -18.80 26.83 15.42
C ASN A 191 -17.75 27.31 14.44
N LEU A 192 -16.55 27.65 14.91
CA LEU A 192 -15.41 27.99 14.02
C LEU A 192 -15.08 26.81 13.08
N ARG A 193 -14.93 25.60 13.61
CA ARG A 193 -14.65 24.43 12.79
C ARG A 193 -15.81 24.11 11.84
N LYS A 194 -17.05 24.24 12.30
CA LYS A 194 -18.23 24.05 11.46
C LYS A 194 -18.28 25.05 10.31
N ALA A 195 -17.97 26.32 10.55
CA ALA A 195 -17.91 27.35 9.52
C ALA A 195 -16.85 27.02 8.46
N ILE A 196 -15.63 26.62 8.88
CA ILE A 196 -14.55 26.21 7.96
C ILE A 196 -15.00 25.01 7.12
N MET A 197 -15.55 23.97 7.77
CA MET A 197 -15.99 22.77 7.05
C MET A 197 -17.19 23.04 6.12
N THR A 198 -18.04 24.02 6.43
CA THR A 198 -19.14 24.43 5.55
C THR A 198 -18.59 25.05 4.24
N VAL A 199 -17.57 25.90 4.34
CA VAL A 199 -16.90 26.47 3.16
C VAL A 199 -16.22 25.38 2.35
N ILE A 200 -15.47 24.50 3.01
CA ILE A 200 -14.82 23.35 2.32
C ILE A 200 -15.86 22.48 1.62
N ALA A 201 -16.98 22.15 2.28
CA ALA A 201 -18.04 21.35 1.70
C ALA A 201 -18.69 22.00 0.47
N ALA A 202 -18.76 23.33 0.41
CA ALA A 202 -19.32 24.05 -0.71
C ALA A 202 -18.41 24.04 -1.97
N TYR A 203 -17.09 23.96 -1.79
CA TYR A 203 -16.11 24.08 -2.89
C TYR A 203 -15.28 22.83 -3.14
N ARG A 204 -15.47 21.74 -2.39
CA ARG A 204 -14.65 20.54 -2.49
C ARG A 204 -14.71 19.88 -3.87
N ASP A 205 -15.87 19.88 -4.51
CA ASP A 205 -16.04 19.30 -5.84
C ASP A 205 -15.25 20.08 -6.90
N GLU A 206 -15.28 21.42 -6.85
CA GLU A 206 -14.45 22.28 -7.72
C GLU A 206 -12.96 22.04 -7.49
N GLY A 207 -12.54 21.95 -6.22
CA GLY A 207 -11.15 21.67 -5.88
C GLY A 207 -10.67 20.32 -6.40
N ILE A 208 -11.47 19.28 -6.24
CA ILE A 208 -11.16 17.92 -6.73
C ILE A 208 -11.13 17.90 -8.26
N ASN A 209 -12.15 18.45 -8.91
CA ASN A 209 -12.25 18.46 -10.38
C ASN A 209 -11.12 19.28 -11.03
N SER A 210 -10.69 20.39 -10.41
CA SER A 210 -9.59 21.20 -10.93
C SER A 210 -8.25 20.45 -10.95
N TYR A 211 -8.06 19.50 -10.04
CA TYR A 211 -6.82 18.73 -9.93
C TYR A 211 -6.87 17.38 -10.64
N TYR A 212 -7.96 16.64 -10.48
CA TYR A 212 -8.11 15.27 -10.98
C TYR A 212 -9.01 15.13 -12.21
N GLY A 213 -9.75 16.18 -12.61
CA GLY A 213 -10.79 16.06 -13.63
C GLY A 213 -11.84 15.03 -13.24
N ASP A 214 -12.29 14.25 -14.21
CA ASP A 214 -13.32 13.21 -14.02
C ASP A 214 -12.79 11.90 -13.41
N THR A 215 -11.49 11.83 -13.06
CA THR A 215 -10.88 10.59 -12.53
C THR A 215 -11.06 10.44 -11.03
N ALA A 216 -11.51 11.46 -10.33
CA ALA A 216 -11.82 11.40 -8.91
C ALA A 216 -13.21 11.97 -8.62
N SER A 217 -13.83 11.48 -7.57
CA SER A 217 -15.12 11.96 -7.09
C SER A 217 -15.12 12.16 -5.58
N VAL A 218 -15.93 13.10 -5.12
CA VAL A 218 -16.15 13.31 -3.69
C VAL A 218 -17.00 12.18 -3.14
N ILE A 219 -16.54 11.61 -2.03
CA ILE A 219 -17.27 10.60 -1.26
C ILE A 219 -17.64 11.14 0.12
N ASN A 220 -18.71 10.63 0.72
CA ASN A 220 -19.19 11.03 2.05
C ASN A 220 -19.04 9.90 3.10
N TYR A 221 -18.18 8.93 2.83
CA TYR A 221 -17.89 7.79 3.70
C TYR A 221 -16.40 7.44 3.62
N PRO A 222 -15.80 6.85 4.66
CA PRO A 222 -14.38 6.60 4.75
C PRO A 222 -13.97 5.26 4.13
N ILE A 223 -14.43 4.98 2.92
CA ILE A 223 -14.13 3.76 2.16
C ILE A 223 -13.95 4.15 0.69
N SER A 224 -12.93 3.60 0.04
CA SER A 224 -12.70 3.82 -1.38
C SER A 224 -13.84 3.26 -2.24
N ASN A 225 -14.28 3.99 -3.27
CA ASN A 225 -15.35 3.60 -4.19
C ASN A 225 -15.18 2.21 -4.82
N PRO A 226 -13.98 1.79 -5.26
CA PRO A 226 -13.79 0.44 -5.81
C PRO A 226 -13.84 -0.68 -4.76
N SER A 227 -13.98 -0.36 -3.48
CA SER A 227 -14.11 -1.38 -2.44
C SER A 227 -15.48 -2.08 -2.51
N TRP A 228 -15.47 -3.40 -2.36
CA TRP A 228 -16.71 -4.19 -2.22
C TRP A 228 -17.57 -3.77 -1.02
N ALA A 229 -16.96 -3.12 -0.02
CA ALA A 229 -17.63 -2.63 1.18
C ALA A 229 -18.13 -1.17 1.05
N ALA A 230 -17.90 -0.54 -0.10
CA ALA A 230 -18.39 0.82 -0.33
C ALA A 230 -19.93 0.82 -0.38
N PRO A 231 -20.60 1.82 0.24
CA PRO A 231 -22.05 1.97 0.09
C PRO A 231 -22.42 2.12 -1.38
N SER A 232 -23.45 1.39 -1.80
CA SER A 232 -24.08 1.67 -3.10
C SER A 232 -24.77 3.01 -2.98
N VAL A 233 -24.26 4.00 -3.70
CA VAL A 233 -24.90 5.31 -3.80
C VAL A 233 -26.01 5.17 -4.84
N THR A 234 -27.24 5.22 -4.38
CA THR A 234 -28.42 5.40 -5.24
C THR A 234 -28.74 6.87 -5.34
#